data_c8e53730ec3a736021711044ab02de08
#
_entry.id   c8e53730ec3a736021711044ab02de08
#
_cell.length_a   1.000
_cell.length_b   1.000
_cell.length_c   1.000
_cell.angle_alpha   90.00
_cell.angle_beta   90.00
_cell.angle_gamma   90.00
#
_symmetry.space_group_name_H-M   'P 1'
#
loop_
_entity.id
_entity.type
_entity.pdbx_description
1 polymer ?
#
loop_
_entity_poly.entity_id
_entity_poly.type
_entity_poly.pdbx_seq_one_letter_code
_entity_poly.pdbx_strand_id
1 'polypeptide(L)'
;RHTSTLQQLKDRYPDCVEYMSVDVTKPEAVDRLTQLAEKIGGMDIYFHVSGVGYENLTLDPEGEAKIINTNAVGFARMTSAAYRYFREKGISGQIAAVTSVAGTKGIGRLSAYSASKKCAQTYLVALEQLANAEKADITFTDIRPGWIRTPLLLPDTRYPLEMDIEQALPLIIKAIVRKKRIAYIDSRWGAIARVWSRVPDRLWVKTDIKISEPDEPLPGRAEIVNSLEKEKA
;
A
#
# COMPACT_ATOMS: atom_id res chain seq x y z
N ARG A 1 10.61 -10.87 -0.79
CA ARG A 1 11.74 -11.11 0.12
C ARG A 1 11.61 -12.46 0.83
N HIS A 2 10.49 -12.80 1.42
CA HIS A 2 10.24 -14.11 2.00
C HIS A 2 9.34 -14.91 1.05
N THR A 3 9.87 -15.97 0.47
CA THR A 3 9.15 -16.78 -0.54
C THR A 3 8.55 -18.04 0.04
N SER A 4 8.81 -18.36 1.31
CA SER A 4 8.32 -19.61 1.94
C SER A 4 6.79 -19.75 1.90
N THR A 5 6.06 -18.68 2.27
CA THR A 5 4.58 -18.67 2.19
C THR A 5 4.08 -18.77 0.74
N LEU A 6 4.78 -18.13 -0.20
CA LEU A 6 4.43 -18.21 -1.62
C LEU A 6 4.69 -19.62 -2.18
N GLN A 7 5.78 -20.27 -1.74
CA GLN A 7 6.05 -21.66 -2.09
C GLN A 7 4.93 -22.59 -1.58
N GLN A 8 4.55 -22.45 -0.30
CA GLN A 8 3.43 -23.24 0.26
C GLN A 8 2.13 -23.02 -0.53
N LEU A 9 1.88 -21.78 -0.97
CA LEU A 9 0.71 -21.46 -1.78
C LEU A 9 0.79 -22.13 -3.17
N LYS A 10 1.98 -22.11 -3.81
CA LYS A 10 2.24 -22.80 -5.08
C LYS A 10 2.07 -24.31 -4.92
N ASP A 11 2.58 -24.90 -3.84
CA ASP A 11 2.46 -26.35 -3.58
C ASP A 11 1.00 -26.76 -3.39
N ARG A 12 0.18 -25.88 -2.78
CA ARG A 12 -1.24 -26.12 -2.58
C ARG A 12 -2.08 -25.92 -3.86
N TYR A 13 -1.67 -25.01 -4.74
CA TYR A 13 -2.38 -24.65 -5.95
C TYR A 13 -1.43 -24.60 -7.17
N PRO A 14 -0.87 -25.73 -7.58
CA PRO A 14 0.21 -25.80 -8.57
C PRO A 14 -0.18 -25.24 -9.95
N ASP A 15 -1.44 -25.38 -10.34
CA ASP A 15 -1.93 -24.95 -11.65
C ASP A 15 -2.42 -23.49 -11.68
N CYS A 16 -2.59 -22.88 -10.51
CA CYS A 16 -3.19 -21.54 -10.39
C CYS A 16 -2.23 -20.48 -9.85
N VAL A 17 -1.11 -20.88 -9.23
CA VAL A 17 -0.20 -19.96 -8.55
C VAL A 17 1.18 -20.06 -9.14
N GLU A 18 1.70 -18.92 -9.58
CA GLU A 18 3.11 -18.70 -9.85
C GLU A 18 3.64 -17.57 -8.98
N TYR A 19 4.92 -17.61 -8.66
CA TYR A 19 5.53 -16.56 -7.85
C TYR A 19 6.95 -16.24 -8.27
N MET A 20 7.36 -15.03 -7.91
CA MET A 20 8.71 -14.54 -8.10
C MET A 20 9.09 -13.59 -6.96
N SER A 21 10.32 -13.67 -6.48
CA SER A 21 10.84 -12.70 -5.50
C SER A 21 11.11 -11.37 -6.20
N VAL A 22 10.43 -10.30 -5.73
CA VAL A 22 10.58 -8.95 -6.27
C VAL A 22 10.83 -7.97 -5.13
N ASP A 23 11.84 -7.12 -5.28
CA ASP A 23 12.04 -5.94 -4.43
C ASP A 23 11.67 -4.69 -5.24
N VAL A 24 10.52 -4.10 -4.94
CA VAL A 24 9.97 -2.93 -5.65
C VAL A 24 10.89 -1.71 -5.60
N THR A 25 11.82 -1.66 -4.64
CA THR A 25 12.80 -0.56 -4.52
C THR A 25 13.93 -0.67 -5.56
N LYS A 26 14.08 -1.82 -6.22
CA LYS A 26 15.14 -2.09 -7.17
C LYS A 26 14.68 -1.94 -8.62
N PRO A 27 15.53 -1.46 -9.53
CA PRO A 27 15.19 -1.32 -10.95
C PRO A 27 14.72 -2.62 -11.60
N GLU A 28 15.33 -3.75 -11.24
CA GLU A 28 15.04 -5.08 -11.79
C GLU A 28 13.61 -5.57 -11.51
N ALA A 29 12.89 -4.88 -10.62
CA ALA A 29 11.49 -5.20 -10.31
C ALA A 29 10.58 -5.13 -11.55
N VAL A 30 10.90 -4.24 -12.50
CA VAL A 30 10.13 -4.09 -13.75
C VAL A 30 10.27 -5.32 -14.62
N ASP A 31 11.51 -5.78 -14.84
CA ASP A 31 11.77 -6.96 -15.67
C ASP A 31 11.13 -8.22 -15.05
N ARG A 32 11.22 -8.33 -13.72
CA ARG A 32 10.58 -9.44 -13.00
C ARG A 32 9.07 -9.44 -13.10
N LEU A 33 8.42 -8.27 -13.12
CA LEU A 33 6.97 -8.18 -13.36
C LEU A 33 6.63 -8.71 -14.75
N THR A 34 7.37 -8.28 -15.78
CA THR A 34 7.17 -8.72 -17.15
C THR A 34 7.39 -10.23 -17.29
N GLN A 35 8.48 -10.76 -16.76
CA GLN A 35 8.78 -12.20 -16.77
C GLN A 35 7.68 -13.02 -16.07
N LEU A 36 7.17 -12.53 -14.93
CA LEU A 36 6.08 -13.23 -14.24
C LEU A 36 4.78 -13.19 -15.06
N ALA A 37 4.45 -12.04 -15.65
CA ALA A 37 3.28 -11.91 -16.52
C ALA A 37 3.36 -12.84 -17.73
N GLU A 38 4.52 -12.95 -18.38
CA GLU A 38 4.74 -13.88 -19.49
C GLU A 38 4.60 -15.34 -19.04
N LYS A 39 5.17 -15.68 -17.89
CA LYS A 39 5.12 -17.05 -17.32
C LYS A 39 3.68 -17.53 -17.06
N ILE A 40 2.78 -16.60 -16.66
CA ILE A 40 1.38 -16.95 -16.37
C ILE A 40 0.44 -16.74 -17.59
N GLY A 41 1.00 -16.45 -18.75
CA GLY A 41 0.23 -16.28 -19.98
C GLY A 41 -0.40 -14.91 -20.20
N GLY A 42 -0.09 -13.93 -19.35
CA GLY A 42 -0.57 -12.55 -19.43
C GLY A 42 -0.99 -11.98 -18.08
N MET A 43 -1.39 -10.71 -18.09
CA MET A 43 -1.87 -10.01 -16.90
C MET A 43 -3.10 -9.18 -17.26
N ASP A 44 -4.22 -9.42 -16.58
CA ASP A 44 -5.45 -8.63 -16.70
C ASP A 44 -5.60 -7.63 -15.56
N ILE A 45 -5.07 -7.97 -14.38
CA ILE A 45 -5.13 -7.14 -13.18
C ILE A 45 -3.74 -7.05 -12.56
N TYR A 46 -3.25 -5.83 -12.40
CA TYR A 46 -2.12 -5.54 -11.54
C TYR A 46 -2.62 -5.06 -10.18
N PHE A 47 -2.41 -5.84 -9.12
CA PHE A 47 -2.80 -5.48 -7.77
C PHE A 47 -1.57 -5.15 -6.91
N HIS A 48 -1.34 -3.86 -6.65
CA HIS A 48 -0.22 -3.38 -5.85
C HIS A 48 -0.56 -3.36 -4.36
N VAL A 49 0.11 -4.19 -3.58
CA VAL A 49 -0.07 -4.30 -2.12
C VAL A 49 1.20 -3.93 -1.35
N SER A 50 2.36 -3.90 -2.04
CA SER A 50 3.63 -3.63 -1.39
C SER A 50 3.64 -2.28 -0.66
N GLY A 51 4.08 -2.29 0.59
CA GLY A 51 4.20 -1.09 1.39
C GLY A 51 4.76 -1.39 2.77
N VAL A 52 5.32 -0.35 3.39
CA VAL A 52 5.80 -0.35 4.76
C VAL A 52 5.27 0.90 5.48
N GLY A 53 5.09 0.82 6.78
CA GLY A 53 4.65 1.96 7.57
C GLY A 53 4.79 1.70 9.05
N TYR A 54 5.27 2.69 9.76
CA TYR A 54 5.41 2.71 11.20
C TYR A 54 5.49 4.16 11.68
N GLU A 55 5.21 4.38 12.95
CA GLU A 55 5.44 5.67 13.58
C GLU A 55 6.94 5.95 13.69
N ASN A 56 7.37 7.14 13.28
CA ASN A 56 8.76 7.58 13.38
C ASN A 56 8.83 8.91 14.16
N LEU A 57 8.64 8.81 15.47
CA LEU A 57 8.61 9.99 16.37
C LEU A 57 9.96 10.68 16.50
N THR A 58 11.05 9.96 16.26
CA THR A 58 12.41 10.50 16.29
C THR A 58 12.82 11.11 14.95
N LEU A 59 11.97 10.98 13.92
CA LEU A 59 12.26 11.39 12.54
C LEU A 59 13.61 10.84 12.05
N ASP A 60 13.91 9.57 12.39
CA ASP A 60 15.09 8.89 11.83
C ASP A 60 15.10 8.98 10.32
N PRO A 61 16.13 9.61 9.70
CA PRO A 61 16.14 9.89 8.26
C PRO A 61 16.12 8.61 7.41
N GLU A 62 16.79 7.55 7.83
CA GLU A 62 16.82 6.28 7.10
C GLU A 62 15.46 5.58 7.14
N GLY A 63 14.76 5.68 8.27
CA GLY A 63 13.39 5.22 8.41
C GLY A 63 12.42 5.95 7.48
N GLU A 64 12.49 7.28 7.44
CA GLU A 64 11.69 8.10 6.52
C GLU A 64 12.01 7.74 5.05
N ALA A 65 13.29 7.69 4.69
CA ALA A 65 13.74 7.34 3.34
C ALA A 65 13.27 5.94 2.92
N LYS A 66 13.32 4.95 3.81
CA LYS A 66 12.84 3.59 3.55
C LYS A 66 11.36 3.55 3.22
N ILE A 67 10.52 4.31 3.96
CA ILE A 67 9.10 4.40 3.69
C ILE A 67 8.84 5.04 2.34
N ILE A 68 9.48 6.18 2.03
CA ILE A 68 9.33 6.88 0.76
C ILE A 68 9.80 6.00 -0.42
N ASN A 69 10.98 5.39 -0.31
CA ASN A 69 11.52 4.53 -1.37
C ASN A 69 10.62 3.34 -1.68
N THR A 70 10.02 2.72 -0.66
CA THR A 70 9.12 1.57 -0.87
C THR A 70 7.76 2.03 -1.39
N ASN A 71 7.11 2.98 -0.71
CA ASN A 71 5.70 3.30 -0.92
C ASN A 71 5.47 4.33 -2.04
N ALA A 72 6.45 5.16 -2.37
CA ALA A 72 6.33 6.16 -3.43
C ALA A 72 7.16 5.78 -4.65
N VAL A 73 8.47 5.62 -4.52
CA VAL A 73 9.34 5.28 -5.65
C VAL A 73 9.05 3.87 -6.19
N GLY A 74 8.99 2.87 -5.31
CA GLY A 74 8.63 1.50 -5.68
C GLY A 74 7.22 1.39 -6.25
N PHE A 75 6.27 2.11 -5.66
CA PHE A 75 4.91 2.22 -6.17
C PHE A 75 4.87 2.77 -7.59
N ALA A 76 5.46 3.94 -7.83
CA ALA A 76 5.49 4.57 -9.14
C ALA A 76 6.15 3.67 -10.20
N ARG A 77 7.30 3.06 -9.86
CA ARG A 77 8.02 2.11 -10.73
C ARG A 77 7.12 0.96 -11.17
N MET A 78 6.46 0.31 -10.24
CA MET A 78 5.68 -0.88 -10.53
C MET A 78 4.35 -0.57 -11.22
N THR A 79 3.66 0.50 -10.81
CA THR A 79 2.40 0.89 -11.47
C THR A 79 2.61 1.46 -12.86
N SER A 80 3.70 2.19 -13.11
CA SER A 80 4.06 2.61 -14.47
C SER A 80 4.43 1.42 -15.37
N ALA A 81 5.12 0.42 -14.84
CA ALA A 81 5.43 -0.80 -15.59
C ALA A 81 4.15 -1.56 -15.98
N ALA A 82 3.19 -1.71 -15.05
CA ALA A 82 1.90 -2.32 -15.34
C ALA A 82 1.08 -1.50 -16.37
N TYR A 83 1.08 -0.17 -16.23
CA TYR A 83 0.43 0.72 -17.20
C TYR A 83 1.01 0.52 -18.61
N ARG A 84 2.34 0.56 -18.74
CA ARG A 84 3.03 0.34 -20.02
C ARG A 84 2.71 -1.03 -20.60
N TYR A 85 2.69 -2.08 -19.77
CA TYR A 85 2.33 -3.43 -20.21
C TYR A 85 0.95 -3.47 -20.91
N PHE A 86 -0.09 -2.90 -20.27
CA PHE A 86 -1.43 -2.86 -20.84
C PHE A 86 -1.48 -2.00 -22.12
N ARG A 87 -0.87 -0.82 -22.07
CA ARG A 87 -0.85 0.12 -23.20
C ARG A 87 -0.13 -0.45 -24.43
N GLU A 88 1.08 -0.99 -24.25
CA GLU A 88 1.92 -1.51 -25.32
C GLU A 88 1.32 -2.77 -25.98
N LYS A 89 0.59 -3.57 -25.22
CA LYS A 89 -0.15 -4.73 -25.73
C LYS A 89 -1.53 -4.37 -26.32
N GLY A 90 -2.01 -3.16 -26.10
CA GLY A 90 -3.34 -2.73 -26.55
C GLY A 90 -4.49 -3.54 -25.95
N ILE A 91 -4.33 -4.02 -24.71
CA ILE A 91 -5.32 -4.86 -24.02
C ILE A 91 -6.03 -4.09 -22.91
N SER A 92 -7.26 -4.52 -22.61
CA SER A 92 -7.97 -4.06 -21.40
C SER A 92 -7.22 -4.47 -20.15
N GLY A 93 -7.12 -3.58 -19.16
CA GLY A 93 -6.42 -3.85 -17.93
C GLY A 93 -7.02 -3.15 -16.71
N GLN A 94 -6.65 -3.64 -15.53
CA GLN A 94 -6.97 -2.97 -14.27
C GLN A 94 -5.72 -2.80 -13.41
N ILE A 95 -5.52 -1.58 -12.90
CA ILE A 95 -4.52 -1.27 -11.87
C ILE A 95 -5.26 -1.01 -10.56
N ALA A 96 -5.20 -1.97 -9.65
CA ALA A 96 -5.70 -1.85 -8.29
C ALA A 96 -4.54 -1.63 -7.32
N ALA A 97 -4.71 -0.75 -6.34
CA ALA A 97 -3.63 -0.47 -5.39
C ALA A 97 -4.16 -0.18 -3.98
N VAL A 98 -3.46 -0.72 -2.98
CA VAL A 98 -3.72 -0.43 -1.57
C VAL A 98 -2.97 0.85 -1.18
N THR A 99 -3.71 1.96 -1.12
CA THR A 99 -3.19 3.22 -0.57
C THR A 99 -3.49 3.32 0.93
N SER A 100 -4.18 4.33 1.42
CA SER A 100 -4.63 4.46 2.82
C SER A 100 -5.51 5.70 3.00
N VAL A 101 -6.35 5.71 4.01
CA VAL A 101 -6.99 6.95 4.52
C VAL A 101 -5.95 7.96 5.01
N ALA A 102 -4.78 7.50 5.48
CA ALA A 102 -3.68 8.36 5.90
C ALA A 102 -3.13 9.26 4.77
N GLY A 103 -3.37 8.91 3.49
CA GLY A 103 -3.04 9.77 2.35
C GLY A 103 -3.97 10.98 2.18
N THR A 104 -5.01 11.13 3.01
CA THR A 104 -5.93 12.27 2.93
C THR A 104 -5.30 13.57 3.46
N LYS A 105 -4.58 13.48 4.56
CA LYS A 105 -3.88 14.60 5.23
C LYS A 105 -2.52 14.16 5.75
N GLY A 106 -1.60 15.10 5.94
CA GLY A 106 -0.35 14.84 6.65
C GLY A 106 -0.63 14.48 8.11
N ILE A 107 -0.03 13.41 8.61
CA ILE A 107 -0.14 12.97 10.00
C ILE A 107 1.26 12.98 10.60
N GLY A 108 1.49 13.84 11.62
CA GLY A 108 2.82 14.09 12.15
C GLY A 108 3.57 12.85 12.63
N ARG A 109 2.88 11.91 13.30
CA ARG A 109 3.46 10.64 13.75
C ARG A 109 3.76 9.64 12.61
N LEU A 110 3.18 9.88 11.42
CA LEU A 110 3.30 9.06 10.21
C LEU A 110 3.74 9.92 9.01
N SER A 111 4.70 10.84 9.20
CA SER A 111 5.07 11.84 8.19
C SER A 111 5.39 11.24 6.83
N ALA A 112 6.41 10.41 6.71
CA ALA A 112 6.75 9.75 5.44
C ALA A 112 5.62 8.81 4.96
N TYR A 113 4.94 8.11 5.88
CA TYR A 113 3.86 7.21 5.49
C TYR A 113 2.70 7.97 4.86
N SER A 114 2.16 8.99 5.53
CA SER A 114 1.04 9.78 5.00
C SER A 114 1.40 10.48 3.69
N ALA A 115 2.61 11.05 3.60
CA ALA A 115 3.13 11.65 2.38
C ALA A 115 3.23 10.63 1.23
N SER A 116 3.78 9.43 1.49
CA SER A 116 3.90 8.37 0.49
C SER A 116 2.55 7.86 -0.02
N LYS A 117 1.55 7.73 0.88
CA LYS A 117 0.20 7.32 0.50
C LYS A 117 -0.55 8.41 -0.27
N LYS A 118 -0.30 9.69 0.03
CA LYS A 118 -0.78 10.83 -0.78
C LYS A 118 -0.15 10.82 -2.17
N CYS A 119 1.15 10.57 -2.26
CA CYS A 119 1.86 10.40 -3.53
C CYS A 119 1.21 9.32 -4.39
N ALA A 120 0.98 8.12 -3.84
CA ALA A 120 0.34 7.01 -4.54
C ALA A 120 -1.07 7.36 -5.05
N GLN A 121 -1.90 8.01 -4.22
CA GLN A 121 -3.24 8.47 -4.62
C GLN A 121 -3.19 9.46 -5.79
N THR A 122 -2.30 10.45 -5.72
CA THR A 122 -2.14 11.45 -6.78
C THR A 122 -1.60 10.81 -8.06
N TYR A 123 -0.67 9.86 -7.94
CA TYR A 123 -0.10 9.16 -9.07
C TYR A 123 -1.14 8.31 -9.82
N LEU A 124 -2.04 7.61 -9.09
CA LEU A 124 -3.15 6.87 -9.73
C LEU A 124 -4.08 7.80 -10.51
N VAL A 125 -4.42 8.96 -9.97
CA VAL A 125 -5.26 9.95 -10.66
C VAL A 125 -4.56 10.46 -11.94
N ALA A 126 -3.25 10.70 -11.88
CA ALA A 126 -2.48 11.14 -13.04
C ALA A 126 -2.42 10.07 -14.14
N LEU A 127 -2.23 8.79 -13.75
CA LEU A 127 -2.26 7.69 -14.72
C LEU A 127 -3.66 7.48 -15.32
N GLU A 128 -4.73 7.63 -14.55
CA GLU A 128 -6.11 7.58 -15.07
C GLU A 128 -6.37 8.70 -16.06
N GLN A 129 -5.90 9.92 -15.79
CA GLN A 129 -5.98 11.04 -16.71
C GLN A 129 -5.23 10.74 -18.03
N LEU A 130 -4.03 10.17 -17.93
CA LEU A 130 -3.22 9.79 -19.08
C LEU A 130 -3.92 8.70 -19.91
N ALA A 131 -4.46 7.66 -19.26
CA ALA A 131 -5.20 6.59 -19.92
C ALA A 131 -6.41 7.14 -20.71
N ASN A 132 -7.16 8.06 -20.13
CA ASN A 132 -8.27 8.72 -20.81
C ASN A 132 -7.82 9.55 -22.03
N ALA A 133 -6.70 10.27 -21.90
CA ALA A 133 -6.14 11.08 -23.01
C ALA A 133 -5.64 10.19 -24.15
N GLU A 134 -5.03 9.05 -23.83
CA GLU A 134 -4.52 8.05 -24.80
C GLU A 134 -5.62 7.11 -25.30
N LYS A 135 -6.84 7.16 -24.74
CA LYS A 135 -7.94 6.20 -24.99
C LYS A 135 -7.53 4.74 -24.71
N ALA A 136 -6.65 4.55 -23.74
CA ALA A 136 -6.25 3.23 -23.29
C ALA A 136 -7.34 2.63 -22.38
N ASP A 137 -7.72 1.38 -22.62
CA ASP A 137 -8.75 0.68 -21.84
C ASP A 137 -8.15 0.14 -20.51
N ILE A 138 -7.74 1.08 -19.65
CA ILE A 138 -7.15 0.78 -18.34
C ILE A 138 -8.01 1.40 -17.25
N THR A 139 -8.50 0.57 -16.32
CA THR A 139 -9.27 1.03 -15.16
C THR A 139 -8.42 1.09 -13.91
N PHE A 140 -8.77 1.99 -12.97
CA PHE A 140 -8.03 2.21 -11.74
C PHE A 140 -8.90 1.98 -10.53
N THR A 141 -8.35 1.31 -9.50
CA THR A 141 -9.04 1.07 -8.22
C THR A 141 -8.11 1.48 -7.07
N ASP A 142 -8.41 2.63 -6.47
CA ASP A 142 -7.69 3.15 -5.29
C ASP A 142 -8.36 2.63 -4.02
N ILE A 143 -7.74 1.65 -3.36
CA ILE A 143 -8.24 1.01 -2.14
C ILE A 143 -7.65 1.74 -0.95
N ARG A 144 -8.51 2.35 -0.13
CA ARG A 144 -8.14 3.19 1.01
C ARG A 144 -8.59 2.57 2.33
N PRO A 145 -7.84 1.64 2.89
CA PRO A 145 -8.13 1.12 4.22
C PRO A 145 -7.80 2.11 5.33
N GLY A 146 -8.49 1.94 6.46
CA GLY A 146 -8.00 2.40 7.76
C GLY A 146 -7.02 1.39 8.34
N TRP A 147 -7.19 1.05 9.61
CA TRP A 147 -6.36 0.06 10.30
C TRP A 147 -6.88 -1.34 10.00
N ILE A 148 -6.03 -2.17 9.41
CA ILE A 148 -6.28 -3.60 9.21
C ILE A 148 -5.24 -4.36 10.01
N ARG A 149 -5.68 -5.28 10.88
CA ARG A 149 -4.80 -6.13 11.70
C ARG A 149 -3.98 -7.04 10.80
N THR A 150 -2.72 -6.68 10.65
CA THR A 150 -1.71 -7.37 9.84
C THR A 150 -0.36 -7.21 10.54
N PRO A 151 0.69 -7.94 10.15
CA PRO A 151 2.04 -7.73 10.68
C PRO A 151 2.62 -6.31 10.50
N LEU A 152 1.92 -5.42 9.82
CA LEU A 152 2.28 -4.00 9.72
C LEU A 152 1.99 -3.23 11.01
N LEU A 153 1.00 -3.68 11.80
CA LEU A 153 0.60 -3.07 13.06
C LEU A 153 1.38 -3.69 14.22
N LEU A 154 1.58 -2.92 15.28
CA LEU A 154 2.19 -3.43 16.51
C LEU A 154 1.22 -4.40 17.20
N PRO A 155 1.69 -5.57 17.67
CA PRO A 155 0.82 -6.64 18.14
C PRO A 155 -0.02 -6.26 19.37
N ASP A 156 0.54 -5.51 20.32
CA ASP A 156 -0.11 -5.19 21.60
C ASP A 156 -0.65 -3.75 21.64
N THR A 157 -1.04 -3.22 20.49
CA THR A 157 -1.52 -1.85 20.36
C THR A 157 -2.92 -1.86 19.78
N ARG A 158 -3.83 -1.11 20.42
CA ARG A 158 -5.17 -0.88 19.91
C ARG A 158 -5.18 0.32 18.98
N TYR A 159 -5.80 0.14 17.82
CA TYR A 159 -5.97 1.19 16.83
C TYR A 159 -7.46 1.54 16.66
N PRO A 160 -7.80 2.81 16.46
CA PRO A 160 -9.20 3.21 16.31
C PRO A 160 -9.83 2.57 15.07
N LEU A 161 -11.01 1.99 15.24
CA LEU A 161 -11.77 1.37 14.15
C LEU A 161 -10.95 0.32 13.37
N GLU A 162 -10.11 -0.44 14.05
CA GLU A 162 -9.38 -1.53 13.40
C GLU A 162 -10.35 -2.63 12.92
N MET A 163 -9.91 -3.34 11.90
CA MET A 163 -10.65 -4.42 11.25
C MET A 163 -9.73 -5.63 11.06
N ASP A 164 -10.24 -6.83 11.26
CA ASP A 164 -9.49 -8.04 10.95
C ASP A 164 -9.38 -8.25 9.43
N ILE A 165 -8.33 -8.96 9.00
CA ILE A 165 -8.07 -9.20 7.58
C ILE A 165 -9.21 -9.99 6.93
N GLU A 166 -9.84 -10.91 7.67
CA GLU A 166 -10.96 -11.72 7.23
C GLU A 166 -12.20 -10.87 6.90
N GLN A 167 -12.38 -9.76 7.58
CA GLN A 167 -13.46 -8.79 7.32
C GLN A 167 -13.10 -7.84 6.17
N ALA A 168 -11.83 -7.43 6.08
CA ALA A 168 -11.35 -6.48 5.08
C ALA A 168 -11.24 -7.10 3.69
N LEU A 169 -10.77 -8.34 3.59
CA LEU A 169 -10.47 -9.01 2.32
C LEU A 169 -11.68 -9.12 1.37
N PRO A 170 -12.89 -9.53 1.82
CA PRO A 170 -14.07 -9.55 0.95
C PRO A 170 -14.44 -8.17 0.40
N LEU A 171 -14.24 -7.10 1.18
CA LEU A 171 -14.52 -5.73 0.75
C LEU A 171 -13.52 -5.26 -0.30
N ILE A 172 -12.23 -5.62 -0.15
CA ILE A 172 -11.16 -5.36 -1.10
C ILE A 172 -11.44 -6.08 -2.43
N ILE A 173 -11.71 -7.38 -2.37
CA ILE A 173 -12.04 -8.19 -3.57
C ILE A 173 -13.27 -7.60 -4.28
N LYS A 174 -14.33 -7.28 -3.55
CA LYS A 174 -15.53 -6.66 -4.12
C LYS A 174 -15.23 -5.32 -4.79
N ALA A 175 -14.31 -4.52 -4.25
CA ALA A 175 -13.90 -3.26 -4.85
C ALA A 175 -13.17 -3.47 -6.18
N ILE A 176 -12.26 -4.45 -6.26
CA ILE A 176 -11.51 -4.82 -7.46
C ILE A 176 -12.47 -5.35 -8.53
N VAL A 177 -13.27 -6.36 -8.20
CA VAL A 177 -14.23 -6.98 -9.15
C VAL A 177 -15.22 -5.97 -9.71
N ARG A 178 -15.65 -5.00 -8.89
CA ARG A 178 -16.56 -3.92 -9.33
C ARG A 178 -15.84 -2.73 -9.96
N LYS A 179 -14.54 -2.79 -10.14
CA LYS A 179 -13.70 -1.72 -10.70
C LYS A 179 -13.99 -0.36 -10.04
N LYS A 180 -14.17 -0.36 -8.71
CA LYS A 180 -14.46 0.88 -7.97
C LYS A 180 -13.27 1.83 -8.06
N ARG A 181 -13.49 3.03 -8.59
CA ARG A 181 -12.45 4.05 -8.72
C ARG A 181 -11.77 4.38 -7.38
N ILE A 182 -12.57 4.57 -6.32
CA ILE A 182 -12.10 4.76 -4.94
C ILE A 182 -12.92 3.87 -4.01
N ALA A 183 -12.26 3.07 -3.19
CA ALA A 183 -12.89 2.19 -2.23
C ALA A 183 -12.33 2.40 -0.83
N TYR A 184 -13.09 3.02 0.04
CA TYR A 184 -12.77 3.04 1.47
C TYR A 184 -13.15 1.68 2.08
N ILE A 185 -12.17 1.03 2.69
CA ILE A 185 -12.38 -0.22 3.42
C ILE A 185 -12.74 0.16 4.85
N ASP A 186 -13.95 -0.21 5.25
CA ASP A 186 -14.75 0.40 6.31
C ASP A 186 -15.27 1.81 5.94
N SER A 187 -16.58 1.88 5.75
CA SER A 187 -17.28 3.14 5.36
C SER A 187 -17.10 4.27 6.38
N ARG A 188 -16.88 3.94 7.67
CA ARG A 188 -16.61 4.91 8.74
C ARG A 188 -15.37 5.74 8.42
N TRP A 189 -14.31 5.09 7.96
CA TRP A 189 -13.10 5.79 7.50
C TRP A 189 -13.35 6.66 6.28
N GLY A 190 -14.27 6.26 5.40
CA GLY A 190 -14.69 7.10 4.27
C GLY A 190 -15.37 8.40 4.70
N ALA A 191 -16.18 8.36 5.76
CA ALA A 191 -16.78 9.55 6.35
C ALA A 191 -15.73 10.45 7.01
N ILE A 192 -14.83 9.89 7.81
CA ILE A 192 -13.73 10.59 8.47
C ILE A 192 -12.83 11.26 7.42
N ALA A 193 -12.40 10.54 6.39
CA ALA A 193 -11.54 11.08 5.34
C ALA A 193 -12.20 12.26 4.59
N ARG A 194 -13.51 12.22 4.35
CA ARG A 194 -14.25 13.35 3.75
C ARG A 194 -14.24 14.59 4.64
N VAL A 195 -14.39 14.41 5.96
CA VAL A 195 -14.30 15.53 6.92
C VAL A 195 -12.87 16.06 6.95
N TRP A 196 -11.88 15.19 7.13
CA TRP A 196 -10.47 15.57 7.19
C TRP A 196 -10.02 16.35 5.94
N SER A 197 -10.43 15.90 4.76
CA SER A 197 -10.06 16.58 3.51
C SER A 197 -10.52 18.03 3.42
N ARG A 198 -11.57 18.40 4.16
CA ARG A 198 -12.15 19.75 4.18
C ARG A 198 -11.56 20.66 5.25
N VAL A 199 -10.87 20.10 6.24
CA VAL A 199 -10.23 20.91 7.29
C VAL A 199 -9.08 21.72 6.66
N PRO A 200 -9.08 23.06 6.76
CA PRO A 200 -7.97 23.87 6.25
C PRO A 200 -6.64 23.49 6.93
N ASP A 201 -5.55 23.49 6.17
CA ASP A 201 -4.24 23.06 6.69
C ASP A 201 -3.80 23.89 7.91
N ARG A 202 -4.09 25.21 7.92
CA ARG A 202 -3.81 26.09 9.07
C ARG A 202 -4.46 25.65 10.39
N LEU A 203 -5.56 24.90 10.33
CA LEU A 203 -6.24 24.32 11.49
C LEU A 203 -5.71 22.90 11.75
N TRP A 204 -5.53 22.12 10.66
CA TRP A 204 -5.06 20.75 10.76
C TRP A 204 -3.70 20.62 11.44
N VAL A 205 -2.74 21.50 11.12
CA VAL A 205 -1.38 21.48 11.71
C VAL A 205 -1.36 21.76 13.22
N LYS A 206 -2.47 22.22 13.80
CA LYS A 206 -2.62 22.43 15.24
C LYS A 206 -3.23 21.21 15.96
N THR A 207 -3.63 20.18 15.23
CA THR A 207 -4.21 18.97 15.81
C THR A 207 -3.09 17.97 16.15
N ASP A 208 -3.21 17.31 17.31
CA ASP A 208 -2.41 16.15 17.64
C ASP A 208 -3.25 14.89 17.36
N ILE A 209 -2.96 14.23 16.24
CA ILE A 209 -3.62 12.98 15.87
C ILE A 209 -2.87 11.84 16.55
N LYS A 210 -3.37 11.40 17.70
CA LYS A 210 -2.91 10.20 18.37
C LYS A 210 -3.40 8.98 17.59
N ILE A 211 -2.49 8.11 17.20
CA ILE A 211 -2.76 6.96 16.32
C ILE A 211 -2.92 5.68 17.15
N SER A 212 -2.19 5.60 18.23
CA SER A 212 -2.21 4.48 19.16
C SER A 212 -2.21 4.99 20.60
N GLU A 213 -2.96 4.36 21.47
CA GLU A 213 -2.78 4.48 22.90
C GLU A 213 -2.02 3.22 23.35
N PRO A 214 -0.79 3.33 23.85
CA PRO A 214 -0.15 2.20 24.51
C PRO A 214 -0.91 1.92 25.79
N ASP A 215 -1.33 0.67 25.99
CA ASP A 215 -1.93 0.23 27.26
C ASP A 215 -0.94 0.32 28.45
N GLU A 216 0.37 0.43 28.17
CA GLU A 216 1.46 0.71 29.11
C GLU A 216 2.61 1.44 28.40
N PRO A 217 3.48 2.19 29.13
CA PRO A 217 4.67 2.78 28.54
C PRO A 217 5.59 1.66 28.03
N LEU A 218 5.67 1.50 26.71
CA LEU A 218 6.52 0.50 26.07
C LEU A 218 7.97 0.71 26.51
N PRO A 219 8.70 -0.37 26.90
CA PRO A 219 10.15 -0.33 27.08
C PRO A 219 10.78 0.22 25.79
N GLY A 220 11.82 1.04 25.96
CA GLY A 220 12.37 1.89 24.92
C GLY A 220 12.55 1.21 23.56
N ARG A 221 12.00 1.80 22.54
CA ARG A 221 11.98 1.32 21.15
C ARG A 221 13.36 0.97 20.58
N ALA A 222 14.43 1.49 21.17
CA ALA A 222 15.83 1.13 20.88
C ALA A 222 16.14 -0.35 21.18
N GLU A 223 15.48 -0.94 22.19
CA GLU A 223 15.71 -2.34 22.57
C GLU A 223 15.06 -3.31 21.59
N ILE A 224 13.90 -2.95 21.02
CA ILE A 224 13.20 -3.79 20.03
C ILE A 224 13.94 -3.78 18.69
N VAL A 225 14.48 -2.64 18.26
CA VAL A 225 15.30 -2.55 17.05
C VAL A 225 16.58 -3.36 17.21
N ASN A 226 17.24 -3.26 18.36
CA ASN A 226 18.45 -4.01 18.66
C ASN A 226 18.21 -5.53 18.80
N SER A 227 17.04 -5.97 19.27
CA SER A 227 16.71 -7.40 19.31
C SER A 227 16.49 -8.00 17.93
N LEU A 228 15.84 -7.24 17.04
CA LEU A 228 15.63 -7.65 15.65
C LEU A 228 16.91 -7.64 14.78
N GLU A 229 17.91 -6.86 15.19
CA GLU A 229 19.25 -6.88 14.53
C GLU A 229 20.11 -8.03 15.06
N LYS A 230 19.97 -8.41 16.31
CA LYS A 230 20.69 -9.56 16.89
C LYS A 230 20.19 -10.93 16.42
N GLU A 231 18.96 -11.05 15.96
CA GLU A 231 18.45 -12.27 15.34
C GLU A 231 18.89 -12.43 13.86
N LYS A 232 19.61 -11.43 13.30
CA LYS A 232 20.11 -11.44 11.91
C LYS A 232 21.62 -11.61 11.79
N ALA A 233 22.35 -11.70 12.92
CA ALA A 233 23.78 -12.01 13.00
C ALA A 233 23.99 -13.48 13.37
#